data_bf2a8e91d9a6537435d80e5d1789a09f
#
_entry.id   bf2a8e91d9a6537435d80e5d1789a09f
#
_cell.length_a   1.000
_cell.length_b   1.000
_cell.length_c   1.000
_cell.angle_alpha   90.00
_cell.angle_beta   90.00
_cell.angle_gamma   90.00
#
_symmetry.space_group_name_H-M   'P 1'
#
loop_
_entity.id
_entity.type
_entity.pdbx_description
1 polymer ?
#
loop_
_entity_poly.entity_id
_entity_poly.type
_entity_poly.pdbx_seq_one_letter_code
_entity_poly.pdbx_strand_id
1 'polypeptide(L)'
;MTTFGQRLKAIRKDARLTQAELAEKLMVSVQSISKWECDNAMPDIALIVPLAAILGVTTDCLLGVGDNEKADKEKLFEKTENINKGIDRVYSRADNAYYECYELYKEHLQKYPLDYEVKLLCADSLLRFLYYGSGTAEENDRHYNEAVNLLKSIINYDKDTTRVIDAKQTLIILYLYRNYFANAEEIAQGLPQRGNIRALMEIEIYSKKNDLEKCVELSNNMCDEAVHDYLRALAVRARRISILGNSKKCDAIYAWHQFLDAIKYNAKMFDDITIHTKWLYSALNNLANDYIVISEFDKAFEVIEELTDTLLLDYSACKEKCAYTTAEEIRSNFKFYLNNCYKMCFETDDNIISNDSRFQKCLYMLKNAG
;
A
#
# COMPACT_ATOMS: atom_id res chain seq x y z
N MET A 1 -26.21 -5.19 -28.91
CA MET A 1 -26.21 -3.83 -28.30
C MET A 1 -27.62 -3.45 -27.96
N THR A 2 -27.92 -3.10 -26.73
CA THR A 2 -29.22 -2.53 -26.35
C THR A 2 -29.31 -1.11 -26.89
N THR A 3 -30.41 -0.77 -27.58
CA THR A 3 -30.66 0.61 -28.08
C THR A 3 -30.93 1.56 -26.92
N PHE A 4 -30.88 2.88 -27.17
CA PHE A 4 -31.25 3.88 -26.16
C PHE A 4 -32.67 3.63 -25.63
N GLY A 5 -33.64 3.40 -26.53
CA GLY A 5 -35.02 3.18 -26.14
C GLY A 5 -35.24 1.91 -25.33
N GLN A 6 -34.58 0.82 -25.69
CA GLN A 6 -34.62 -0.43 -24.90
C GLN A 6 -34.07 -0.23 -23.50
N ARG A 7 -32.95 0.53 -23.36
CA ARG A 7 -32.33 0.84 -22.09
C ARG A 7 -33.20 1.78 -21.25
N LEU A 8 -33.70 2.86 -21.82
CA LEU A 8 -34.64 3.77 -21.16
C LEU A 8 -35.84 3.01 -20.60
N LYS A 9 -36.43 2.13 -21.40
CA LYS A 9 -37.60 1.29 -20.99
C LYS A 9 -37.26 0.36 -19.82
N ALA A 10 -36.07 -0.27 -19.83
CA ALA A 10 -35.60 -1.12 -18.75
C ALA A 10 -35.41 -0.32 -17.45
N ILE A 11 -34.65 0.78 -17.50
CA ILE A 11 -34.36 1.63 -16.34
C ILE A 11 -35.64 2.21 -15.75
N ARG A 12 -36.58 2.67 -16.57
CA ARG A 12 -37.88 3.17 -16.11
C ARG A 12 -38.66 2.10 -15.34
N LYS A 13 -38.66 0.86 -15.87
CA LYS A 13 -39.33 -0.26 -15.19
C LYS A 13 -38.67 -0.60 -13.85
N ASP A 14 -37.35 -0.57 -13.78
CA ASP A 14 -36.59 -0.77 -12.55
C ASP A 14 -36.89 0.31 -11.51
N ALA A 15 -37.06 1.54 -11.98
CA ALA A 15 -37.52 2.68 -11.18
C ALA A 15 -39.02 2.61 -10.80
N ARG A 16 -39.75 1.56 -11.25
CA ARG A 16 -41.18 1.33 -11.02
C ARG A 16 -42.09 2.46 -11.50
N LEU A 17 -41.69 3.16 -12.54
CA LEU A 17 -42.47 4.24 -13.15
C LEU A 17 -43.22 3.77 -14.39
N THR A 18 -44.43 4.26 -14.56
CA THR A 18 -45.18 4.16 -15.82
C THR A 18 -44.64 5.20 -16.83
N GLN A 19 -44.97 5.04 -18.11
CA GLN A 19 -44.65 6.07 -19.12
C GLN A 19 -45.30 7.42 -18.80
N ALA A 20 -46.54 7.39 -18.25
CA ALA A 20 -47.27 8.59 -17.86
C ALA A 20 -46.60 9.33 -16.68
N GLU A 21 -46.21 8.61 -15.62
CA GLU A 21 -45.52 9.21 -14.47
C GLU A 21 -44.14 9.77 -14.84
N LEU A 22 -43.40 9.08 -15.73
CA LEU A 22 -42.13 9.63 -16.21
C LEU A 22 -42.34 10.87 -17.05
N ALA A 23 -43.37 10.88 -17.93
CA ALA A 23 -43.71 12.02 -18.77
C ALA A 23 -44.13 13.26 -17.92
N GLU A 24 -44.95 13.03 -16.88
CA GLU A 24 -45.34 14.08 -15.93
C GLU A 24 -44.15 14.67 -15.20
N LYS A 25 -43.27 13.83 -14.64
CA LYS A 25 -42.07 14.28 -13.92
C LYS A 25 -41.09 15.06 -14.82
N LEU A 26 -41.01 14.71 -16.10
CA LEU A 26 -40.15 15.35 -17.08
C LEU A 26 -40.81 16.51 -17.81
N MET A 27 -42.10 16.78 -17.54
CA MET A 27 -42.93 17.79 -18.21
C MET A 27 -42.98 17.66 -19.74
N VAL A 28 -43.13 16.40 -20.23
CA VAL A 28 -43.24 16.06 -21.64
C VAL A 28 -44.52 15.27 -21.92
N SER A 29 -44.88 15.05 -23.18
CA SER A 29 -46.00 14.16 -23.52
C SER A 29 -45.64 12.68 -23.32
N VAL A 30 -46.64 11.89 -22.94
CA VAL A 30 -46.54 10.40 -22.87
C VAL A 30 -46.09 9.83 -24.23
N GLN A 31 -46.54 10.43 -25.30
CA GLN A 31 -46.16 10.06 -26.67
C GLN A 31 -44.66 10.28 -26.93
N SER A 32 -44.02 11.31 -26.33
CA SER A 32 -42.61 11.53 -26.42
C SER A 32 -41.82 10.36 -25.77
N ILE A 33 -42.21 9.98 -24.55
CA ILE A 33 -41.59 8.84 -23.86
C ILE A 33 -41.73 7.56 -24.69
N SER A 34 -42.95 7.31 -25.22
CA SER A 34 -43.20 6.15 -26.06
C SER A 34 -42.33 6.13 -27.33
N LYS A 35 -42.19 7.28 -28.00
CA LYS A 35 -41.29 7.39 -29.18
C LYS A 35 -39.84 7.11 -28.83
N TRP A 36 -39.35 7.61 -27.70
CA TRP A 36 -37.98 7.38 -27.26
C TRP A 36 -37.74 5.90 -26.90
N GLU A 37 -38.69 5.25 -26.20
CA GLU A 37 -38.60 3.84 -25.85
C GLU A 37 -38.70 2.88 -27.06
N CYS A 38 -39.24 3.35 -28.18
CA CYS A 38 -39.31 2.62 -29.44
C CYS A 38 -38.24 2.99 -30.43
N ASP A 39 -37.27 3.82 -30.01
CA ASP A 39 -36.17 4.34 -30.85
C ASP A 39 -36.66 5.14 -32.11
N ASN A 40 -37.88 5.63 -32.07
CA ASN A 40 -38.45 6.46 -33.13
C ASN A 40 -38.05 7.94 -33.04
N ALA A 41 -37.50 8.36 -31.90
CA ALA A 41 -36.93 9.68 -31.65
C ALA A 41 -35.96 9.62 -30.48
N MET A 42 -35.06 10.60 -30.37
CA MET A 42 -34.23 10.82 -29.20
C MET A 42 -34.77 12.00 -28.37
N PRO A 43 -34.60 12.01 -27.04
CA PRO A 43 -34.82 13.20 -26.23
C PRO A 43 -33.91 14.36 -26.69
N ASP A 44 -34.34 15.58 -26.46
CA ASP A 44 -33.46 16.73 -26.55
C ASP A 44 -32.30 16.58 -25.54
N ILE A 45 -31.11 17.02 -25.92
CA ILE A 45 -29.93 16.95 -25.09
C ILE A 45 -30.12 17.60 -23.71
N ALA A 46 -30.92 18.67 -23.66
CA ALA A 46 -31.27 19.36 -22.43
C ALA A 46 -32.10 18.48 -21.45
N LEU A 47 -32.77 17.46 -21.97
CA LEU A 47 -33.58 16.53 -21.18
C LEU A 47 -32.81 15.30 -20.66
N ILE A 48 -31.60 15.04 -21.18
CA ILE A 48 -30.80 13.86 -20.78
C ILE A 48 -30.45 13.88 -19.28
N VAL A 49 -29.98 15.01 -18.77
CA VAL A 49 -29.61 15.14 -17.35
C VAL A 49 -30.83 15.06 -16.42
N PRO A 50 -31.94 15.78 -16.66
CA PRO A 50 -33.18 15.60 -15.88
C PRO A 50 -33.74 14.17 -15.93
N LEU A 51 -33.70 13.53 -17.10
CA LEU A 51 -34.16 12.16 -17.30
C LEU A 51 -33.36 11.16 -16.45
N ALA A 52 -32.03 11.27 -16.48
CA ALA A 52 -31.13 10.45 -15.66
C ALA A 52 -31.39 10.67 -14.15
N ALA A 53 -31.55 11.91 -13.72
CA ALA A 53 -31.84 12.27 -12.33
C ALA A 53 -33.18 11.68 -11.83
N ILE A 54 -34.24 11.78 -12.64
CA ILE A 54 -35.59 11.22 -12.31
C ILE A 54 -35.51 9.69 -12.19
N LEU A 55 -34.70 9.06 -13.04
CA LEU A 55 -34.53 7.60 -13.07
C LEU A 55 -33.51 7.07 -12.04
N GLY A 56 -32.79 7.96 -11.34
CA GLY A 56 -31.79 7.58 -10.34
C GLY A 56 -30.53 6.93 -10.92
N VAL A 57 -30.18 7.24 -12.17
CA VAL A 57 -29.01 6.70 -12.86
C VAL A 57 -28.09 7.83 -13.35
N THR A 58 -26.85 7.48 -13.77
CA THR A 58 -25.95 8.43 -14.43
C THR A 58 -26.38 8.63 -15.89
N THR A 59 -26.00 9.77 -16.48
CA THR A 59 -26.17 10.02 -17.92
C THR A 59 -25.50 8.96 -18.79
N ASP A 60 -24.34 8.49 -18.36
CA ASP A 60 -23.54 7.46 -19.04
C ASP A 60 -24.30 6.13 -19.07
N CYS A 61 -24.89 5.72 -17.95
CA CYS A 61 -25.76 4.54 -17.85
C CYS A 61 -26.96 4.68 -18.80
N LEU A 62 -27.63 5.85 -18.81
CA LEU A 62 -28.77 6.10 -19.67
C LEU A 62 -28.40 6.08 -21.16
N LEU A 63 -27.24 6.66 -21.51
CA LEU A 63 -26.73 6.67 -22.89
C LEU A 63 -26.05 5.35 -23.30
N GLY A 64 -25.75 4.47 -22.33
CA GLY A 64 -25.12 3.19 -22.56
C GLY A 64 -23.63 3.28 -22.91
N VAL A 65 -23.00 4.35 -22.48
CA VAL A 65 -21.57 4.55 -22.72
C VAL A 65 -20.75 3.53 -21.92
N GLY A 66 -21.09 3.30 -20.65
CA GLY A 66 -20.33 2.41 -19.78
C GLY A 66 -20.43 0.92 -20.11
N ASP A 67 -21.59 0.43 -20.61
CA ASP A 67 -21.78 -0.99 -20.93
C ASP A 67 -20.97 -1.42 -22.16
N ASN A 68 -20.86 -0.54 -23.16
CA ASN A 68 -20.06 -0.82 -24.36
C ASN A 68 -18.56 -0.73 -24.04
N GLU A 69 -18.14 0.24 -23.26
CA GLU A 69 -16.75 0.41 -22.84
C GLU A 69 -16.26 -0.79 -22.05
N LYS A 70 -17.05 -1.22 -21.05
CA LYS A 70 -16.70 -2.38 -20.23
C LYS A 70 -16.58 -3.66 -21.06
N ALA A 71 -17.54 -3.95 -21.93
CA ALA A 71 -17.52 -5.14 -22.80
C ALA A 71 -16.35 -5.11 -23.81
N ASP A 72 -16.05 -3.95 -24.39
CA ASP A 72 -14.93 -3.79 -25.31
C ASP A 72 -13.59 -3.95 -24.55
N LYS A 73 -13.51 -3.45 -23.34
CA LYS A 73 -12.34 -3.56 -22.47
C LYS A 73 -12.10 -5.01 -21.99
N GLU A 74 -13.14 -5.76 -21.64
CA GLU A 74 -13.03 -7.19 -21.31
C GLU A 74 -12.46 -7.98 -22.48
N LYS A 75 -12.96 -7.75 -23.72
CA LYS A 75 -12.42 -8.38 -24.93
C LYS A 75 -10.97 -7.96 -25.23
N LEU A 76 -10.63 -6.71 -24.98
CA LEU A 76 -9.28 -6.20 -25.13
C LEU A 76 -8.32 -6.93 -24.19
N PHE A 77 -8.70 -7.06 -22.91
CA PHE A 77 -7.86 -7.73 -21.92
C PHE A 77 -7.70 -9.22 -22.20
N GLU A 78 -8.75 -9.91 -22.66
CA GLU A 78 -8.65 -11.30 -23.10
C GLU A 78 -7.64 -11.48 -24.24
N LYS A 79 -7.68 -10.60 -25.26
CA LYS A 79 -6.74 -10.62 -26.38
C LYS A 79 -5.30 -10.38 -25.93
N THR A 80 -5.07 -9.32 -25.15
CA THR A 80 -3.72 -8.96 -24.68
C THR A 80 -3.15 -9.96 -23.69
N GLU A 81 -3.98 -10.59 -22.85
CA GLU A 81 -3.56 -11.69 -21.98
C GLU A 81 -3.09 -12.91 -22.79
N ASN A 82 -3.79 -13.23 -23.87
CA ASN A 82 -3.40 -14.34 -24.75
C ASN A 82 -2.06 -14.07 -25.47
N ILE A 83 -1.82 -12.81 -25.88
CA ILE A 83 -0.52 -12.39 -26.44
C ILE A 83 0.57 -12.54 -25.38
N ASN A 84 0.34 -12.04 -24.16
CA ASN A 84 1.31 -12.09 -23.08
C ASN A 84 1.63 -13.53 -22.61
N LYS A 85 0.67 -14.45 -22.60
CA LYS A 85 0.91 -15.88 -22.33
C LYS A 85 1.86 -16.53 -23.33
N GLY A 86 1.98 -15.98 -24.54
CA GLY A 86 2.92 -16.44 -25.56
C GLY A 86 4.37 -15.97 -25.35
N ILE A 87 4.61 -14.97 -24.47
CA ILE A 87 5.93 -14.37 -24.24
C ILE A 87 6.83 -15.24 -23.36
N ASP A 88 6.27 -16.11 -22.51
CA ASP A 88 6.94 -16.80 -21.40
C ASP A 88 8.13 -17.72 -21.75
N ARG A 89 8.54 -17.87 -23.00
CA ARG A 89 9.58 -18.86 -23.33
C ARG A 89 10.68 -18.49 -24.33
N VAL A 90 10.60 -17.39 -25.04
CA VAL A 90 11.66 -17.03 -26.00
C VAL A 90 11.79 -15.51 -26.12
N TYR A 91 12.86 -14.93 -25.57
CA TYR A 91 13.19 -13.50 -25.63
C TYR A 91 13.12 -12.88 -27.03
N SER A 92 13.24 -13.66 -28.08
CA SER A 92 13.22 -13.22 -29.48
C SER A 92 11.83 -12.95 -30.07
N ARG A 93 10.74 -13.16 -29.31
CA ARG A 93 9.35 -12.86 -29.75
C ARG A 93 8.68 -11.77 -28.88
N ALA A 94 9.35 -11.30 -27.86
CA ALA A 94 8.78 -10.32 -26.92
C ALA A 94 8.52 -8.97 -27.63
N ASP A 95 9.37 -8.59 -28.55
CA ASP A 95 9.33 -7.31 -29.28
C ASP A 95 8.00 -7.12 -30.01
N ASN A 96 7.59 -8.10 -30.80
CA ASN A 96 6.36 -8.03 -31.57
C ASN A 96 5.11 -8.08 -30.69
N ALA A 97 5.16 -8.84 -29.59
CA ALA A 97 4.03 -8.98 -28.67
C ALA A 97 3.73 -7.68 -27.92
N TYR A 98 4.74 -6.95 -27.46
CA TYR A 98 4.54 -5.65 -26.80
C TYR A 98 4.01 -4.61 -27.79
N TYR A 99 4.49 -4.63 -29.03
CA TYR A 99 4.00 -3.75 -30.08
C TYR A 99 2.55 -4.09 -30.48
N GLU A 100 2.21 -5.39 -30.58
CA GLU A 100 0.85 -5.84 -30.86
C GLU A 100 -0.12 -5.41 -29.74
N CYS A 101 0.26 -5.55 -28.47
CA CYS A 101 -0.52 -5.04 -27.33
C CYS A 101 -0.71 -3.52 -27.41
N TYR A 102 0.36 -2.77 -27.72
CA TYR A 102 0.28 -1.33 -27.90
C TYR A 102 -0.73 -0.92 -28.98
N GLU A 103 -0.71 -1.55 -30.16
CA GLU A 103 -1.67 -1.23 -31.24
C GLU A 103 -3.11 -1.51 -30.81
N LEU A 104 -3.38 -2.61 -30.09
CA LEU A 104 -4.69 -2.92 -29.55
C LEU A 104 -5.15 -1.89 -28.51
N TYR A 105 -4.26 -1.47 -27.61
CA TYR A 105 -4.57 -0.43 -26.64
C TYR A 105 -4.82 0.92 -27.30
N LYS A 106 -4.04 1.25 -28.32
CA LYS A 106 -4.19 2.48 -29.11
C LYS A 106 -5.52 2.51 -29.86
N GLU A 107 -5.94 1.41 -30.48
CA GLU A 107 -7.26 1.28 -31.12
C GLU A 107 -8.40 1.52 -30.11
N HIS A 108 -8.30 0.93 -28.92
CA HIS A 108 -9.26 1.15 -27.84
C HIS A 108 -9.32 2.62 -27.41
N LEU A 109 -8.17 3.26 -27.25
CA LEU A 109 -8.07 4.67 -26.83
C LEU A 109 -8.60 5.66 -27.87
N GLN A 110 -8.64 5.30 -29.16
CA GLN A 110 -9.34 6.11 -30.18
C GLN A 110 -10.83 6.19 -29.90
N LYS A 111 -11.42 5.12 -29.36
CA LYS A 111 -12.86 5.06 -29.03
C LYS A 111 -13.15 5.57 -27.61
N TYR A 112 -12.24 5.29 -26.67
CA TYR A 112 -12.36 5.64 -25.24
C TYR A 112 -11.14 6.43 -24.75
N PRO A 113 -10.98 7.69 -25.15
CA PRO A 113 -9.77 8.49 -24.91
C PRO A 113 -9.52 8.83 -23.41
N LEU A 114 -10.50 8.61 -22.55
CA LEU A 114 -10.40 8.85 -21.09
C LEU A 114 -10.24 7.57 -20.26
N ASP A 115 -10.03 6.41 -20.92
CA ASP A 115 -9.71 5.18 -20.20
C ASP A 115 -8.25 5.21 -19.71
N TYR A 116 -8.05 5.74 -18.49
CA TYR A 116 -6.73 5.90 -17.90
C TYR A 116 -6.02 4.57 -17.57
N GLU A 117 -6.78 3.49 -17.33
CA GLU A 117 -6.19 2.17 -17.13
C GLU A 117 -5.56 1.66 -18.43
N VAL A 118 -6.27 1.75 -19.55
CA VAL A 118 -5.73 1.37 -20.87
C VAL A 118 -4.59 2.31 -21.28
N LYS A 119 -4.64 3.61 -20.94
CA LYS A 119 -3.49 4.52 -21.15
C LYS A 119 -2.23 4.04 -20.45
N LEU A 120 -2.35 3.59 -19.18
CA LEU A 120 -1.21 3.08 -18.42
C LEU A 120 -0.62 1.83 -19.07
N LEU A 121 -1.48 0.87 -19.45
CA LEU A 121 -1.06 -0.36 -20.14
C LEU A 121 -0.44 -0.08 -21.52
N CYS A 122 -0.96 0.91 -22.25
CA CYS A 122 -0.41 1.38 -23.51
C CYS A 122 1.02 1.94 -23.32
N ALA A 123 1.21 2.79 -22.31
CA ALA A 123 2.52 3.35 -22.00
C ALA A 123 3.52 2.29 -21.50
N ASP A 124 3.08 1.30 -20.70
CA ASP A 124 3.92 0.18 -20.26
C ASP A 124 4.36 -0.69 -21.44
N SER A 125 3.44 -0.97 -22.39
CA SER A 125 3.77 -1.71 -23.60
C SER A 125 4.81 -0.99 -24.48
N LEU A 126 4.69 0.33 -24.61
CA LEU A 126 5.69 1.16 -25.29
C LEU A 126 7.04 1.17 -24.57
N LEU A 127 7.04 1.26 -23.23
CA LEU A 127 8.26 1.18 -22.43
C LEU A 127 8.98 -0.14 -22.65
N ARG A 128 8.26 -1.27 -22.61
CA ARG A 128 8.82 -2.60 -22.86
C ARG A 128 9.34 -2.73 -24.30
N PHE A 129 8.62 -2.21 -25.27
CA PHE A 129 9.08 -2.16 -26.65
C PHE A 129 10.39 -1.35 -26.79
N LEU A 130 10.53 -0.21 -26.10
CA LEU A 130 11.75 0.59 -26.11
C LEU A 130 12.96 -0.14 -25.50
N TYR A 131 12.74 -0.98 -24.48
CA TYR A 131 13.83 -1.75 -23.84
C TYR A 131 14.21 -3.02 -24.59
N TYR A 132 13.27 -3.69 -25.21
CA TYR A 132 13.46 -5.02 -25.78
C TYR A 132 13.26 -5.06 -27.29
N GLY A 133 12.72 -4.01 -27.89
CA GLY A 133 12.38 -3.95 -29.29
C GLY A 133 13.55 -3.54 -30.20
N SER A 134 13.34 -3.74 -31.50
CA SER A 134 14.32 -3.46 -32.55
C SER A 134 13.92 -2.28 -33.44
N GLY A 135 13.16 -1.32 -32.90
CA GLY A 135 12.72 -0.13 -33.63
C GLY A 135 13.88 0.78 -34.06
N THR A 136 13.69 1.52 -35.15
CA THR A 136 14.62 2.57 -35.59
C THR A 136 14.69 3.70 -34.55
N ALA A 137 15.73 4.51 -34.60
CA ALA A 137 15.89 5.64 -33.67
C ALA A 137 14.70 6.60 -33.75
N GLU A 138 14.18 6.86 -34.96
CA GLU A 138 13.03 7.75 -35.17
C GLU A 138 11.72 7.16 -34.63
N GLU A 139 11.51 5.85 -34.77
CA GLU A 139 10.37 5.13 -34.19
C GLU A 139 10.44 5.14 -32.66
N ASN A 140 11.61 4.86 -32.11
CA ASN A 140 11.83 4.90 -30.66
C ASN A 140 11.60 6.30 -30.08
N ASP A 141 11.96 7.36 -30.78
CA ASP A 141 11.67 8.74 -30.36
C ASP A 141 10.17 9.04 -30.37
N ARG A 142 9.43 8.58 -31.38
CA ARG A 142 7.96 8.73 -31.42
C ARG A 142 7.30 7.98 -30.25
N HIS A 143 7.65 6.72 -30.07
CA HIS A 143 7.08 5.87 -29.02
C HIS A 143 7.39 6.39 -27.62
N TYR A 144 8.63 6.86 -27.41
CA TYR A 144 9.01 7.52 -26.17
C TYR A 144 8.12 8.74 -25.85
N ASN A 145 7.97 9.64 -26.82
CA ASN A 145 7.17 10.86 -26.65
C ASN A 145 5.69 10.54 -26.43
N GLU A 146 5.15 9.54 -27.12
CA GLU A 146 3.78 9.07 -26.95
C GLU A 146 3.56 8.50 -25.55
N ALA A 147 4.45 7.63 -25.06
CA ALA A 147 4.40 7.08 -23.71
C ALA A 147 4.44 8.18 -22.62
N VAL A 148 5.37 9.15 -22.77
CA VAL A 148 5.46 10.29 -21.85
C VAL A 148 4.16 11.10 -21.83
N ASN A 149 3.54 11.34 -22.98
CA ASN A 149 2.29 12.09 -23.07
C ASN A 149 1.11 11.35 -22.41
N LEU A 150 1.01 10.02 -22.63
CA LEU A 150 0.00 9.18 -21.97
C LEU A 150 0.14 9.24 -20.43
N LEU A 151 1.35 9.05 -19.91
CA LEU A 151 1.61 9.07 -18.48
C LEU A 151 1.36 10.45 -17.85
N LYS A 152 1.78 11.53 -18.50
CA LYS A 152 1.46 12.89 -18.05
C LYS A 152 -0.04 13.17 -18.04
N SER A 153 -0.79 12.61 -19.01
CA SER A 153 -2.26 12.71 -19.00
C SER A 153 -2.88 12.02 -17.78
N ILE A 154 -2.38 10.83 -17.40
CA ILE A 154 -2.84 10.13 -16.20
C ILE A 154 -2.50 10.96 -14.94
N ILE A 155 -1.25 11.40 -14.80
CA ILE A 155 -0.78 12.16 -13.64
C ILE A 155 -1.60 13.44 -13.41
N ASN A 156 -2.02 14.11 -14.49
CA ASN A 156 -2.70 15.40 -14.41
C ASN A 156 -4.22 15.27 -14.25
N TYR A 157 -4.85 14.22 -14.74
CA TYR A 157 -6.31 14.18 -14.88
C TYR A 157 -6.99 12.98 -14.26
N ASP A 158 -6.26 11.88 -13.96
CA ASP A 158 -6.85 10.74 -13.30
C ASP A 158 -7.08 11.00 -11.81
N LYS A 159 -8.20 10.51 -11.29
CA LYS A 159 -8.55 10.62 -9.87
C LYS A 159 -8.12 9.41 -9.05
N ASP A 160 -7.75 8.32 -9.70
CA ASP A 160 -7.25 7.11 -9.04
C ASP A 160 -5.80 7.32 -8.62
N THR A 161 -5.60 7.50 -7.32
CA THR A 161 -4.28 7.76 -6.74
C THR A 161 -3.29 6.61 -6.95
N THR A 162 -3.76 5.36 -6.98
CA THR A 162 -2.91 4.19 -7.24
C THR A 162 -2.38 4.24 -8.66
N ARG A 163 -3.25 4.45 -9.63
CA ARG A 163 -2.87 4.55 -11.05
C ARG A 163 -1.96 5.75 -11.32
N VAL A 164 -2.18 6.88 -10.62
CA VAL A 164 -1.27 8.04 -10.68
C VAL A 164 0.12 7.70 -10.16
N ILE A 165 0.23 6.91 -9.08
CA ILE A 165 1.51 6.43 -8.54
C ILE A 165 2.21 5.52 -9.56
N ASP A 166 1.49 4.55 -10.13
CA ASP A 166 2.04 3.64 -11.14
C ASP A 166 2.51 4.40 -12.38
N ALA A 167 1.74 5.41 -12.83
CA ALA A 167 2.13 6.28 -13.93
C ALA A 167 3.40 7.08 -13.65
N LYS A 168 3.58 7.58 -12.42
CA LYS A 168 4.81 8.26 -11.99
C LYS A 168 6.01 7.32 -12.01
N GLN A 169 5.86 6.09 -11.51
CA GLN A 169 6.94 5.09 -11.53
C GLN A 169 7.35 4.76 -12.97
N THR A 170 6.39 4.49 -13.86
CA THR A 170 6.66 4.22 -15.28
C THR A 170 7.33 5.42 -15.96
N LEU A 171 6.91 6.64 -15.63
CA LEU A 171 7.52 7.87 -16.19
C LEU A 171 8.98 8.05 -15.72
N ILE A 172 9.29 7.73 -14.46
CA ILE A 172 10.68 7.73 -13.96
C ILE A 172 11.53 6.77 -14.80
N ILE A 173 11.06 5.54 -15.03
CA ILE A 173 11.80 4.54 -15.82
C ILE A 173 12.02 5.03 -17.27
N LEU A 174 11.02 5.68 -17.88
CA LEU A 174 11.17 6.31 -19.20
C LEU A 174 12.23 7.42 -19.20
N TYR A 175 12.24 8.27 -18.19
CA TYR A 175 13.29 9.30 -18.07
C TYR A 175 14.68 8.69 -17.89
N LEU A 176 14.80 7.59 -17.11
CA LEU A 176 16.07 6.85 -16.94
C LEU A 176 16.52 6.19 -18.25
N TYR A 177 15.61 5.74 -19.09
CA TYR A 177 15.93 5.22 -20.43
C TYR A 177 16.67 6.26 -21.27
N ARG A 178 16.36 7.55 -21.12
CA ARG A 178 17.00 8.67 -21.82
C ARG A 178 18.07 9.40 -20.99
N ASN A 179 18.42 8.92 -19.80
CA ASN A 179 19.32 9.58 -18.85
C ASN A 179 18.86 10.99 -18.42
N TYR A 180 17.54 11.25 -18.39
CA TYR A 180 16.96 12.50 -17.92
C TYR A 180 16.80 12.47 -16.39
N PHE A 181 17.93 12.43 -15.68
CA PHE A 181 17.97 12.22 -14.22
C PHE A 181 17.24 13.31 -13.43
N ALA A 182 17.39 14.57 -13.80
CA ALA A 182 16.71 15.66 -13.09
C ALA A 182 15.17 15.53 -13.15
N ASN A 183 14.63 15.15 -14.31
CA ASN A 183 13.21 14.92 -14.46
C ASN A 183 12.73 13.69 -13.66
N ALA A 184 13.55 12.63 -13.61
CA ALA A 184 13.26 11.45 -12.82
C ALA A 184 13.22 11.77 -11.31
N GLU A 185 14.19 12.53 -10.81
CA GLU A 185 14.26 13.00 -9.41
C GLU A 185 13.04 13.87 -9.03
N GLU A 186 12.66 14.81 -9.89
CA GLU A 186 11.50 15.66 -9.68
C GLU A 186 10.21 14.83 -9.50
N ILE A 187 9.98 13.85 -10.38
CA ILE A 187 8.80 12.96 -10.26
C ILE A 187 8.88 12.08 -9.01
N ALA A 188 10.08 11.56 -8.66
CA ALA A 188 10.28 10.71 -7.49
C ALA A 188 9.96 11.45 -6.17
N GLN A 189 10.28 12.73 -6.06
CA GLN A 189 9.91 13.56 -4.90
C GLN A 189 8.39 13.62 -4.66
N GLY A 190 7.60 13.49 -5.71
CA GLY A 190 6.14 13.46 -5.65
C GLY A 190 5.53 12.08 -5.34
N LEU A 191 6.34 11.03 -5.11
CA LEU A 191 5.88 9.71 -4.70
C LEU A 191 5.68 9.63 -3.18
N PRO A 192 4.77 8.76 -2.70
CA PRO A 192 4.57 8.53 -1.27
C PRO A 192 5.86 8.04 -0.60
N GLN A 193 6.19 8.60 0.56
CA GLN A 193 7.32 8.11 1.37
C GLN A 193 7.03 6.75 2.01
N ARG A 194 5.75 6.51 2.38
CA ARG A 194 5.35 5.22 2.97
C ARG A 194 5.25 4.14 1.90
N GLY A 195 5.65 2.92 2.26
CA GLY A 195 5.55 1.74 1.39
C GLY A 195 6.76 1.55 0.48
N ASN A 196 7.88 2.25 0.75
CA ASN A 196 9.18 2.10 0.06
C ASN A 196 9.19 2.42 -1.45
N ILE A 197 8.07 2.83 -2.04
CA ILE A 197 7.95 3.11 -3.47
C ILE A 197 8.92 4.20 -3.90
N ARG A 198 8.98 5.29 -3.14
CA ARG A 198 9.90 6.40 -3.40
C ARG A 198 11.36 5.95 -3.29
N ALA A 199 11.72 5.25 -2.21
CA ALA A 199 13.09 4.77 -1.98
C ALA A 199 13.56 3.85 -3.11
N LEU A 200 12.70 2.93 -3.58
CA LEU A 200 13.01 2.06 -4.72
C LEU A 200 13.29 2.85 -5.99
N MET A 201 12.50 3.87 -6.29
CA MET A 201 12.72 4.70 -7.48
C MET A 201 13.98 5.56 -7.35
N GLU A 202 14.28 6.08 -6.17
CA GLU A 202 15.52 6.80 -5.88
C GLU A 202 16.75 5.89 -6.04
N ILE A 203 16.70 4.63 -5.56
CA ILE A 203 17.76 3.63 -5.78
C ILE A 203 17.99 3.39 -7.27
N GLU A 204 16.94 3.24 -8.07
CA GLU A 204 17.05 3.08 -9.53
C GLU A 204 17.73 4.30 -10.18
N ILE A 205 17.35 5.51 -9.76
CA ILE A 205 17.96 6.75 -10.28
C ILE A 205 19.46 6.81 -9.94
N TYR A 206 19.83 6.58 -8.68
CA TYR A 206 21.24 6.63 -8.26
C TYR A 206 22.05 5.47 -8.83
N SER A 207 21.46 4.30 -9.02
CA SER A 207 22.07 3.17 -9.72
C SER A 207 22.43 3.55 -11.17
N LYS A 208 21.53 4.19 -11.90
CA LYS A 208 21.81 4.69 -13.27
C LYS A 208 22.83 5.81 -13.31
N LYS A 209 22.93 6.62 -12.26
CA LYS A 209 23.99 7.63 -12.10
C LYS A 209 25.34 7.02 -11.70
N ASN A 210 25.41 5.71 -11.42
CA ASN A 210 26.56 5.01 -10.87
C ASN A 210 26.99 5.52 -9.48
N ASP A 211 26.06 6.06 -8.70
CA ASP A 211 26.26 6.47 -7.30
C ASP A 211 25.88 5.32 -6.36
N LEU A 212 26.81 4.35 -6.24
CA LEU A 212 26.59 3.12 -5.49
C LEU A 212 26.53 3.37 -3.97
N GLU A 213 27.22 4.37 -3.47
CA GLU A 213 27.20 4.72 -2.03
C GLU A 213 25.81 5.16 -1.63
N LYS A 214 25.17 6.02 -2.43
CA LYS A 214 23.79 6.46 -2.18
C LYS A 214 22.79 5.33 -2.31
N CYS A 215 22.98 4.39 -3.24
CA CYS A 215 22.13 3.20 -3.35
C CYS A 215 22.21 2.35 -2.09
N VAL A 216 23.39 2.12 -1.54
CA VAL A 216 23.59 1.34 -0.31
C VAL A 216 22.93 2.04 0.89
N GLU A 217 23.14 3.36 1.03
CA GLU A 217 22.50 4.15 2.09
C GLU A 217 20.97 4.02 2.06
N LEU A 218 20.36 4.25 0.89
CA LEU A 218 18.90 4.15 0.72
C LEU A 218 18.38 2.73 0.97
N SER A 219 19.13 1.72 0.52
CA SER A 219 18.77 0.32 0.74
C SER A 219 18.82 -0.06 2.23
N ASN A 220 19.84 0.41 2.97
CA ASN A 220 19.93 0.20 4.41
C ASN A 220 18.75 0.85 5.14
N ASN A 221 18.44 2.12 4.82
CA ASN A 221 17.29 2.82 5.42
C ASN A 221 15.98 2.08 5.15
N MET A 222 15.80 1.55 3.94
CA MET A 222 14.62 0.77 3.57
C MET A 222 14.55 -0.56 4.35
N CYS A 223 15.68 -1.23 4.57
CA CYS A 223 15.75 -2.44 5.40
C CYS A 223 15.37 -2.13 6.85
N ASP A 224 15.89 -1.03 7.41
CA ASP A 224 15.59 -0.60 8.78
C ASP A 224 14.09 -0.31 8.97
N GLU A 225 13.48 0.41 8.03
CA GLU A 225 12.04 0.68 8.05
C GLU A 225 11.21 -0.61 7.97
N ALA A 226 11.58 -1.54 7.09
CA ALA A 226 10.88 -2.82 6.92
C ALA A 226 10.96 -3.69 8.18
N VAL A 227 12.13 -3.75 8.82
CA VAL A 227 12.32 -4.44 10.11
C VAL A 227 11.47 -3.79 11.20
N HIS A 228 11.45 -2.46 11.26
CA HIS A 228 10.66 -1.73 12.23
C HIS A 228 9.15 -1.98 12.08
N ASP A 229 8.65 -1.98 10.86
CA ASP A 229 7.24 -2.27 10.58
C ASP A 229 6.87 -3.72 10.90
N TYR A 230 7.77 -4.67 10.60
CA TYR A 230 7.59 -6.08 10.96
C TYR A 230 7.53 -6.27 12.48
N LEU A 231 8.46 -5.70 13.24
CA LEU A 231 8.46 -5.76 14.70
C LEU A 231 7.21 -5.11 15.31
N ARG A 232 6.76 -3.98 14.74
CA ARG A 232 5.51 -3.32 15.14
C ARG A 232 4.31 -4.23 14.93
N ALA A 233 4.22 -4.91 13.79
CA ALA A 233 3.13 -5.84 13.50
C ALA A 233 3.07 -7.00 14.50
N LEU A 234 4.23 -7.59 14.84
CA LEU A 234 4.33 -8.65 15.85
C LEU A 234 3.91 -8.16 17.24
N ALA A 235 4.37 -6.97 17.66
CA ALA A 235 4.01 -6.36 18.94
C ALA A 235 2.49 -6.11 19.04
N VAL A 236 1.89 -5.56 17.97
CA VAL A 236 0.43 -5.31 17.92
C VAL A 236 -0.32 -6.63 18.00
N ARG A 237 0.10 -7.67 17.26
CA ARG A 237 -0.51 -8.99 17.29
C ARG A 237 -0.48 -9.59 18.70
N ALA A 238 0.68 -9.65 19.34
CA ALA A 238 0.83 -10.19 20.68
C ALA A 238 -0.03 -9.44 21.71
N ARG A 239 0.00 -8.09 21.68
CA ARG A 239 -0.82 -7.25 22.57
C ARG A 239 -2.32 -7.47 22.36
N ARG A 240 -2.78 -7.62 21.11
CA ARG A 240 -4.21 -7.87 20.84
C ARG A 240 -4.66 -9.23 21.34
N ILE A 241 -3.83 -10.27 21.20
CA ILE A 241 -4.14 -11.60 21.76
C ILE A 241 -4.20 -11.53 23.29
N SER A 242 -3.24 -10.85 23.93
CA SER A 242 -3.21 -10.70 25.40
C SER A 242 -4.48 -10.05 25.99
N ILE A 243 -5.11 -9.12 25.25
CA ILE A 243 -6.35 -8.43 25.67
C ILE A 243 -7.61 -9.30 25.51
N LEU A 244 -7.59 -10.38 24.71
CA LEU A 244 -8.75 -11.24 24.46
C LEU A 244 -9.24 -12.01 25.71
N GLY A 245 -8.50 -11.95 26.81
CA GLY A 245 -8.87 -12.55 28.09
C GLY A 245 -8.00 -13.73 28.50
N ASN A 246 -8.23 -14.22 29.74
CA ASN A 246 -7.36 -15.21 30.37
C ASN A 246 -7.28 -16.53 29.60
N SER A 247 -8.35 -16.96 28.93
CA SER A 247 -8.36 -18.18 28.10
C SER A 247 -7.40 -18.12 26.90
N LYS A 248 -6.91 -16.93 26.53
CA LYS A 248 -5.99 -16.72 25.41
C LYS A 248 -4.57 -16.37 25.85
N LYS A 249 -4.26 -16.41 27.15
CA LYS A 249 -2.94 -16.05 27.66
C LYS A 249 -1.81 -16.94 27.14
N CYS A 250 -2.03 -18.23 26.97
CA CYS A 250 -1.04 -19.11 26.34
C CYS A 250 -0.73 -18.73 24.89
N ASP A 251 -1.77 -18.35 24.11
CA ASP A 251 -1.59 -17.86 22.74
C ASP A 251 -0.82 -16.51 22.72
N ALA A 252 -1.08 -15.65 23.71
CA ALA A 252 -0.38 -14.38 23.87
C ALA A 252 1.09 -14.59 24.23
N ILE A 253 1.39 -15.47 25.20
CA ILE A 253 2.74 -15.85 25.59
C ILE A 253 3.53 -16.36 24.37
N TYR A 254 2.94 -17.24 23.58
CA TYR A 254 3.57 -17.72 22.35
C TYR A 254 3.85 -16.56 21.36
N ALA A 255 2.91 -15.64 21.19
CA ALA A 255 3.09 -14.50 20.31
C ALA A 255 4.18 -13.52 20.82
N TRP A 256 4.32 -13.34 22.15
CA TRP A 256 5.40 -12.56 22.75
C TRP A 256 6.76 -13.22 22.55
N HIS A 257 6.88 -14.54 22.66
CA HIS A 257 8.12 -15.26 22.35
C HIS A 257 8.50 -15.07 20.88
N GLN A 258 7.57 -15.21 19.94
CA GLN A 258 7.86 -14.94 18.53
C GLN A 258 8.37 -13.51 18.29
N PHE A 259 7.82 -12.54 19.03
CA PHE A 259 8.28 -11.15 18.93
C PHE A 259 9.69 -10.99 19.52
N LEU A 260 9.97 -11.58 20.67
CA LEU A 260 11.31 -11.57 21.29
C LEU A 260 12.36 -12.22 20.39
N ASP A 261 12.06 -13.37 19.81
CA ASP A 261 12.96 -14.06 18.88
C ASP A 261 13.26 -13.18 17.66
N ALA A 262 12.25 -12.50 17.12
CA ALA A 262 12.43 -11.57 16.00
C ALA A 262 13.33 -10.39 16.40
N ILE A 263 13.16 -9.80 17.58
CA ILE A 263 14.01 -8.72 18.08
C ILE A 263 15.46 -9.20 18.23
N LYS A 264 15.68 -10.34 18.92
CA LYS A 264 17.01 -10.88 19.16
C LYS A 264 17.73 -11.26 17.85
N TYR A 265 17.00 -11.82 16.89
CA TYR A 265 17.53 -12.14 15.57
C TYR A 265 18.00 -10.89 14.80
N ASN A 266 17.16 -9.85 14.78
CA ASN A 266 17.50 -8.60 14.09
C ASN A 266 18.65 -7.87 14.80
N ALA A 267 18.65 -7.81 16.14
CA ALA A 267 19.74 -7.22 16.92
C ALA A 267 21.09 -7.87 16.60
N LYS A 268 21.12 -9.21 16.45
CA LYS A 268 22.33 -9.94 16.05
C LYS A 268 22.74 -9.66 14.60
N MET A 269 21.78 -9.46 13.72
CA MET A 269 22.03 -9.24 12.30
C MET A 269 22.65 -7.84 12.03
N PHE A 270 22.25 -6.84 12.80
CA PHE A 270 22.74 -5.46 12.67
C PHE A 270 23.84 -5.09 13.68
N ASP A 271 24.30 -6.06 14.51
CA ASP A 271 25.27 -5.86 15.59
C ASP A 271 24.92 -4.68 16.53
N ASP A 272 23.64 -4.42 16.70
CA ASP A 272 23.13 -3.32 17.53
C ASP A 272 21.84 -3.70 18.26
N ILE A 273 21.99 -4.08 19.54
CA ILE A 273 20.87 -4.41 20.40
C ILE A 273 20.11 -3.16 20.85
N THR A 274 20.74 -1.97 20.76
CA THR A 274 20.20 -0.72 21.32
C THR A 274 19.04 -0.17 20.52
N ILE A 275 19.02 -0.41 19.20
CA ILE A 275 17.93 -0.04 18.31
C ILE A 275 16.60 -0.67 18.75
N HIS A 276 16.68 -1.84 19.37
CA HIS A 276 15.50 -2.64 19.71
C HIS A 276 15.12 -2.63 21.18
N THR A 277 15.85 -1.90 22.03
CA THR A 277 15.64 -1.93 23.51
C THR A 277 14.21 -1.58 23.91
N LYS A 278 13.59 -0.59 23.27
CA LYS A 278 12.20 -0.23 23.52
C LYS A 278 11.23 -1.37 23.22
N TRP A 279 11.48 -2.09 22.15
CA TRP A 279 10.68 -3.26 21.75
C TRP A 279 10.93 -4.43 22.70
N LEU A 280 12.19 -4.68 23.04
CA LEU A 280 12.61 -5.72 23.97
C LEU A 280 11.95 -5.51 25.35
N TYR A 281 12.03 -4.29 25.89
CA TYR A 281 11.33 -3.91 27.13
C TYR A 281 9.82 -4.20 27.02
N SER A 282 9.17 -3.72 25.96
CA SER A 282 7.72 -3.90 25.81
C SER A 282 7.33 -5.38 25.75
N ALA A 283 8.12 -6.21 25.06
CA ALA A 283 7.88 -7.64 24.96
C ALA A 283 8.03 -8.35 26.31
N LEU A 284 9.16 -8.14 27.00
CA LEU A 284 9.47 -8.77 28.28
C LEU A 284 8.46 -8.37 29.36
N ASN A 285 8.13 -7.08 29.43
CA ASN A 285 7.16 -6.57 30.40
C ASN A 285 5.76 -7.19 30.21
N ASN A 286 5.26 -7.30 28.98
CA ASN A 286 3.95 -7.90 28.75
C ASN A 286 3.97 -9.43 28.92
N LEU A 287 5.09 -10.07 28.58
CA LEU A 287 5.28 -11.51 28.74
C LEU A 287 5.29 -11.89 30.24
N ALA A 288 6.03 -11.13 31.06
CA ALA A 288 6.02 -11.32 32.51
C ALA A 288 4.61 -11.22 33.09
N ASN A 289 3.84 -10.19 32.67
CA ASN A 289 2.45 -10.04 33.06
C ASN A 289 1.57 -11.23 32.68
N ASP A 290 1.68 -11.71 31.46
CA ASP A 290 0.88 -12.83 31.01
C ASP A 290 1.22 -14.12 31.76
N TYR A 291 2.51 -14.35 32.13
CA TYR A 291 2.90 -15.46 33.02
C TYR A 291 2.35 -15.32 34.44
N ILE A 292 2.35 -14.11 35.01
CA ILE A 292 1.76 -13.83 36.32
C ILE A 292 0.26 -14.17 36.31
N VAL A 293 -0.46 -13.75 35.29
CA VAL A 293 -1.93 -13.97 35.17
C VAL A 293 -2.27 -15.47 35.12
N ILE A 294 -1.41 -16.32 34.56
CA ILE A 294 -1.63 -17.76 34.54
C ILE A 294 -0.94 -18.49 35.68
N SER A 295 -0.40 -17.76 36.67
CA SER A 295 0.28 -18.28 37.87
C SER A 295 1.56 -19.10 37.58
N GLU A 296 2.21 -18.88 36.45
CA GLU A 296 3.52 -19.44 36.11
C GLU A 296 4.65 -18.53 36.62
N PHE A 297 4.74 -18.40 37.96
CA PHE A 297 5.59 -17.43 38.64
C PHE A 297 7.09 -17.62 38.35
N ASP A 298 7.60 -18.86 38.26
CA ASP A 298 9.02 -19.10 37.96
C ASP A 298 9.41 -18.54 36.61
N LYS A 299 8.59 -18.75 35.58
CA LYS A 299 8.82 -18.19 34.26
C LYS A 299 8.68 -16.66 34.24
N ALA A 300 7.74 -16.11 35.03
CA ALA A 300 7.63 -14.66 35.18
C ALA A 300 8.90 -14.07 35.78
N PHE A 301 9.51 -14.70 36.77
CA PHE A 301 10.77 -14.25 37.38
C PHE A 301 11.94 -14.30 36.41
N GLU A 302 12.09 -15.37 35.63
CA GLU A 302 13.11 -15.44 34.57
C GLU A 302 13.00 -14.27 33.59
N VAL A 303 11.78 -13.94 33.18
CA VAL A 303 11.54 -12.81 32.29
C VAL A 303 11.81 -11.46 32.97
N ILE A 304 11.50 -11.31 34.26
CA ILE A 304 11.79 -10.10 35.04
C ILE A 304 13.30 -9.92 35.24
N GLU A 305 14.06 -11.00 35.43
CA GLU A 305 15.53 -10.93 35.47
C GLU A 305 16.10 -10.47 34.14
N GLU A 306 15.67 -11.05 33.01
CA GLU A 306 16.07 -10.61 31.66
C GLU A 306 15.69 -9.15 31.39
N LEU A 307 14.52 -8.72 31.84
CA LEU A 307 14.07 -7.33 31.75
C LEU A 307 14.99 -6.41 32.54
N THR A 308 15.37 -6.83 33.78
CA THR A 308 16.27 -6.08 34.64
C THR A 308 17.63 -5.91 34.01
N ASP A 309 18.22 -7.01 33.49
CA ASP A 309 19.49 -6.99 32.78
C ASP A 309 19.45 -6.07 31.56
N THR A 310 18.35 -6.12 30.79
CA THR A 310 18.12 -5.24 29.64
C THR A 310 18.09 -3.78 30.06
N LEU A 311 17.45 -3.44 31.17
CA LEU A 311 17.38 -2.07 31.72
C LEU A 311 18.73 -1.57 32.27
N LEU A 312 19.61 -2.48 32.65
CA LEU A 312 20.95 -2.17 33.18
C LEU A 312 22.05 -2.11 32.10
N LEU A 313 21.73 -2.39 30.84
CA LEU A 313 22.70 -2.27 29.76
C LEU A 313 23.26 -0.84 29.69
N ASP A 314 24.58 -0.76 29.44
CA ASP A 314 25.24 0.52 29.24
C ASP A 314 24.90 1.12 27.85
N TYR A 315 24.00 2.11 27.88
CA TYR A 315 23.61 2.85 26.68
C TYR A 315 24.56 3.99 26.33
N SER A 316 25.65 4.20 27.07
CA SER A 316 26.62 5.27 26.78
C SER A 316 27.35 5.07 25.46
N ALA A 317 27.41 3.83 24.96
CA ALA A 317 28.02 3.48 23.69
C ALA A 317 27.04 3.54 22.49
N CYS A 318 25.75 3.85 22.70
CA CYS A 318 24.81 4.05 21.62
C CYS A 318 25.30 5.20 20.75
N LYS A 319 25.86 4.88 19.61
CA LYS A 319 26.25 5.86 18.60
C LYS A 319 25.01 6.64 18.16
N GLU A 320 25.14 7.94 17.98
CA GLU A 320 24.09 8.93 17.59
C GLU A 320 23.29 8.62 16.33
N LYS A 321 23.27 7.37 15.86
CA LYS A 321 22.64 6.94 14.61
C LYS A 321 21.22 6.37 14.72
N CYS A 322 20.67 6.27 15.94
CA CYS A 322 19.24 5.94 16.05
C CYS A 322 18.41 7.18 15.72
N ALA A 323 17.89 7.27 14.53
CA ALA A 323 17.12 8.40 13.99
C ALA A 323 15.84 8.74 14.80
N TYR A 324 15.53 8.04 15.91
CA TYR A 324 14.29 8.17 16.66
C TYR A 324 14.42 8.23 18.19
N THR A 325 15.64 8.11 18.74
CA THR A 325 15.80 8.24 20.20
C THR A 325 17.19 8.76 20.55
N THR A 326 17.26 9.94 21.19
CA THR A 326 18.49 10.44 21.78
C THR A 326 18.85 9.62 23.03
N ALA A 327 20.14 9.56 23.39
CA ALA A 327 20.59 8.92 24.62
C ALA A 327 19.87 9.47 25.87
N GLU A 328 19.43 10.72 25.81
CA GLU A 328 18.67 11.40 26.86
C GLU A 328 17.21 10.92 26.94
N GLU A 329 16.56 10.65 25.82
CA GLU A 329 15.22 10.03 25.76
C GLU A 329 15.24 8.58 26.26
N ILE A 330 16.29 7.82 25.96
CA ILE A 330 16.50 6.46 26.48
C ILE A 330 16.62 6.51 28.00
N ARG A 331 17.41 7.43 28.57
CA ARG A 331 17.56 7.61 30.02
C ARG A 331 16.29 8.12 30.69
N SER A 332 15.55 9.03 30.06
CA SER A 332 14.26 9.53 30.54
C SER A 332 13.20 8.44 30.55
N ASN A 333 13.14 7.67 29.45
CA ASN A 333 12.26 6.51 29.34
C ASN A 333 12.65 5.41 30.34
N PHE A 334 13.93 5.24 30.66
CA PHE A 334 14.44 4.30 31.67
C PHE A 334 13.86 4.56 33.03
N LYS A 335 13.81 5.82 33.52
CA LYS A 335 13.16 6.19 34.80
C LYS A 335 11.65 5.93 34.77
N PHE A 336 11.01 6.18 33.65
CA PHE A 336 9.59 5.89 33.45
C PHE A 336 9.30 4.39 33.48
N TYR A 337 10.15 3.58 32.85
CA TYR A 337 10.02 2.14 32.84
C TYR A 337 10.31 1.48 34.20
N LEU A 338 11.31 1.96 34.92
CA LEU A 338 11.58 1.57 36.29
C LEU A 338 10.36 1.78 37.21
N ASN A 339 9.72 2.95 37.09
CA ASN A 339 8.53 3.28 37.88
C ASN A 339 7.32 2.40 37.49
N ASN A 340 7.19 2.01 36.22
CA ASN A 340 6.11 1.15 35.79
C ASN A 340 6.31 -0.32 36.19
N CYS A 341 7.53 -0.86 36.08
CA CYS A 341 7.86 -2.17 36.66
C CYS A 341 7.57 -2.20 38.15
N TYR A 342 7.89 -1.12 38.85
CA TYR A 342 7.62 -0.98 40.30
C TYR A 342 6.11 -1.00 40.60
N LYS A 343 5.29 -0.26 39.83
CA LYS A 343 3.83 -0.24 39.97
C LYS A 343 3.18 -1.59 39.70
N MET A 344 3.56 -2.26 38.60
CA MET A 344 3.02 -3.57 38.25
C MET A 344 3.19 -4.61 39.37
N CYS A 345 4.33 -4.55 40.04
CA CYS A 345 4.67 -5.50 41.12
C CYS A 345 3.95 -5.23 42.42
N PHE A 346 3.40 -4.04 42.62
CA PHE A 346 2.69 -3.64 43.85
C PHE A 346 1.17 -3.60 43.73
N GLU A 347 0.64 -3.62 42.49
CA GLU A 347 -0.82 -3.58 42.27
C GLU A 347 -1.47 -4.97 42.24
N THR A 348 -0.69 -6.06 42.30
CA THR A 348 -1.23 -7.43 42.48
C THR A 348 -1.39 -7.70 43.98
N ASP A 349 -2.58 -8.01 44.43
CA ASP A 349 -2.93 -8.40 45.82
C ASP A 349 -2.18 -9.66 46.32
N ASP A 350 -1.38 -10.30 45.46
CA ASP A 350 -0.59 -11.48 45.80
C ASP A 350 0.79 -11.10 46.33
N ASN A 351 0.93 -11.17 47.65
CA ASN A 351 2.20 -11.07 48.39
C ASN A 351 3.29 -12.07 47.91
N ILE A 352 3.00 -12.97 47.03
CA ILE A 352 3.92 -14.00 46.53
C ILE A 352 5.07 -13.39 45.72
N ILE A 353 4.77 -12.45 44.83
CA ILE A 353 5.78 -11.83 43.96
C ILE A 353 6.63 -10.85 44.73
N SER A 354 6.01 -10.00 45.52
CA SER A 354 6.70 -8.94 46.30
C SER A 354 7.69 -9.50 47.33
N ASN A 355 7.47 -10.71 47.84
CA ASN A 355 8.32 -11.37 48.85
C ASN A 355 9.34 -12.34 48.27
N ASP A 356 9.33 -12.61 46.97
CA ASP A 356 10.34 -13.49 46.33
C ASP A 356 11.72 -12.82 46.34
N SER A 357 12.72 -13.58 46.74
CA SER A 357 14.10 -13.06 46.87
C SER A 357 14.70 -12.63 45.52
N ARG A 358 14.30 -13.26 44.43
CA ARG A 358 14.74 -12.92 43.05
C ARG A 358 14.19 -11.55 42.67
N PHE A 359 12.92 -11.31 42.96
CA PHE A 359 12.27 -10.04 42.72
C PHE A 359 12.88 -8.90 43.54
N GLN A 360 13.13 -9.15 44.85
CA GLN A 360 13.79 -8.18 45.73
C GLN A 360 15.21 -7.85 45.25
N LYS A 361 15.95 -8.82 44.72
CA LYS A 361 17.26 -8.63 44.09
C LYS A 361 17.14 -7.69 42.87
N CYS A 362 16.20 -7.94 41.95
CA CYS A 362 15.97 -7.09 40.79
C CYS A 362 15.64 -5.65 41.19
N LEU A 363 14.74 -5.48 42.16
CA LEU A 363 14.40 -4.16 42.70
C LEU A 363 15.62 -3.44 43.30
N TYR A 364 16.46 -4.15 44.06
CA TYR A 364 17.68 -3.58 44.60
C TYR A 364 18.64 -3.11 43.51
N MET A 365 18.85 -3.93 42.47
CA MET A 365 19.71 -3.58 41.34
C MET A 365 19.19 -2.35 40.60
N LEU A 366 17.91 -2.28 40.33
CA LEU A 366 17.28 -1.15 39.63
C LEU A 366 17.30 0.15 40.48
N LYS A 367 17.19 0.05 41.82
CA LYS A 367 17.28 1.21 42.71
C LYS A 367 18.69 1.80 42.80
N ASN A 368 19.71 0.98 42.60
CA ASN A 368 21.12 1.40 42.78
C ASN A 368 21.83 1.70 41.45
N ALA A 369 21.15 1.51 40.30
CA ALA A 369 21.67 1.82 38.96
C ALA A 369 21.46 3.27 38.50
N GLY A 370 20.87 4.12 39.29
CA GLY A 370 20.62 5.55 39.04
C GLY A 370 21.59 6.46 39.75
#